data_d23d5124782e48bbd0f65b015afb5b32
#
_entry.id   d23d5124782e48bbd0f65b015afb5b32
#
_cell.length_a   1.000
_cell.length_b   1.000
_cell.length_c   1.000
_cell.angle_alpha   90.00
_cell.angle_beta   90.00
_cell.angle_gamma   90.00
#
_symmetry.space_group_name_H-M   'P 1'
#
loop_
_entity.id
_entity.type
_entity.pdbx_description
1 polymer ?
#
loop_
_entity_poly.entity_id
_entity_poly.type
_entity_poly.pdbx_seq_one_letter_code
_entity_poly.pdbx_strand_id
1 'polypeptide(L)'
;MNLVQTVAPISEPLSLEDAKTFMHILENDEDTLIESFISGAREYAENYTNRQLMTATFELTNEIIYCGFALPKNPVQSVTKIEYMDINGTYQIMSTNDYYVYIENEITKLH
;
A
#
# COMPACT_ATOMS: atom_id res chain seq x y z
N MET A 1 14.59 1.31 -6.99
CA MET A 1 13.21 1.61 -6.58
C MET A 1 13.12 1.56 -5.06
N ASN A 2 12.53 2.55 -4.46
CA ASN A 2 12.34 2.61 -3.03
C ASN A 2 10.86 2.88 -2.71
N LEU A 3 10.27 2.04 -1.89
CA LEU A 3 8.86 2.14 -1.49
C LEU A 3 8.79 2.29 0.02
N VAL A 4 8.21 3.38 0.49
CA VAL A 4 8.07 3.68 1.92
C VAL A 4 6.60 3.90 2.25
N GLN A 5 6.12 3.23 3.29
CA GLN A 5 4.77 3.46 3.80
C GLN A 5 4.74 4.74 4.64
N THR A 6 3.97 5.73 4.21
CA THR A 6 3.87 7.02 4.90
C THR A 6 2.66 7.09 5.84
N VAL A 7 1.59 6.37 5.52
CA VAL A 7 0.40 6.27 6.37
C VAL A 7 0.01 4.80 6.49
N ALA A 8 0.07 4.27 7.71
CA ALA A 8 -0.30 2.88 8.00
C ALA A 8 -1.82 2.69 7.91
N PRO A 9 -2.29 1.45 7.64
CA PRO A 9 -3.71 1.13 7.72
C PRO A 9 -4.27 1.42 9.12
N ILE A 10 -5.49 1.95 9.15
CA ILE A 10 -6.17 2.27 10.42
C ILE A 10 -7.04 1.12 10.95
N SER A 11 -7.23 0.08 10.16
CA SER A 11 -8.02 -1.09 10.53
C SER A 11 -7.42 -2.35 9.91
N GLU A 12 -7.87 -3.48 10.39
CA GLU A 12 -7.43 -4.79 9.90
C GLU A 12 -8.60 -5.53 9.25
N PRO A 13 -8.32 -6.45 8.29
CA PRO A 13 -9.37 -7.22 7.62
C PRO A 13 -10.06 -8.23 8.55
N LEU A 14 -9.39 -8.62 9.63
CA LEU A 14 -9.92 -9.52 10.64
C LEU A 14 -9.96 -8.80 11.97
N SER A 15 -11.14 -8.80 12.63
CA SER A 15 -11.28 -8.19 13.94
C SER A 15 -10.69 -9.08 15.04
N LEU A 16 -10.31 -8.45 16.17
CA LEU A 16 -9.81 -9.19 17.34
C LEU A 16 -10.87 -10.17 17.84
N GLU A 17 -12.14 -9.76 17.90
CA GLU A 17 -13.24 -10.60 18.35
C GLU A 17 -13.41 -11.83 17.47
N ASP A 18 -13.37 -11.67 16.15
CA ASP A 18 -13.51 -12.78 15.21
C ASP A 18 -12.33 -13.76 15.33
N ALA A 19 -11.13 -13.24 15.48
CA ALA A 19 -9.94 -14.08 15.67
C ALA A 19 -10.04 -14.89 16.97
N LYS A 20 -10.47 -14.27 18.07
CA LYS A 20 -10.65 -14.93 19.35
C LYS A 20 -11.75 -15.99 19.27
N THR A 21 -12.85 -15.71 18.62
CA THR A 21 -13.93 -16.65 18.41
C THR A 21 -13.46 -17.88 17.64
N PHE A 22 -12.73 -17.68 16.57
CA PHE A 22 -12.18 -18.77 15.75
C PHE A 22 -11.22 -19.65 16.55
N MET A 23 -10.39 -19.06 17.39
CA MET A 23 -9.39 -19.78 18.21
C MET A 23 -9.96 -20.30 19.54
N HIS A 24 -11.23 -20.03 19.85
CA HIS A 24 -11.87 -20.39 21.11
C HIS A 24 -11.18 -19.80 22.34
N ILE A 25 -10.68 -18.56 22.22
CA ILE A 25 -10.05 -17.84 23.33
C ILE A 25 -11.08 -16.91 23.96
N LEU A 26 -11.34 -17.07 25.26
CA LEU A 26 -12.30 -16.25 26.00
C LEU A 26 -11.62 -15.19 26.87
N GLU A 27 -10.32 -15.33 27.12
CA GLU A 27 -9.56 -14.44 27.98
C GLU A 27 -8.99 -13.25 27.23
N ASN A 28 -8.69 -12.17 27.95
CA ASN A 28 -8.18 -10.92 27.38
C ASN A 28 -6.67 -10.73 27.62
N ASP A 29 -5.98 -11.69 28.22
CA ASP A 29 -4.58 -11.54 28.62
C ASP A 29 -3.62 -11.41 27.44
N GLU A 30 -4.00 -11.95 26.28
CA GLU A 30 -3.14 -11.97 25.09
C GLU A 30 -3.68 -11.13 23.93
N ASP A 31 -4.61 -10.21 24.20
CA ASP A 31 -5.25 -9.42 23.16
C ASP A 31 -4.23 -8.63 22.31
N THR A 32 -3.26 -7.98 22.93
CA THR A 32 -2.21 -7.24 22.23
C THR A 32 -1.38 -8.15 21.33
N LEU A 33 -1.06 -9.35 21.80
CA LEU A 33 -0.30 -10.33 21.04
C LEU A 33 -1.11 -10.83 19.84
N ILE A 34 -2.41 -11.08 20.02
CA ILE A 34 -3.31 -11.51 18.95
C ILE A 34 -3.42 -10.42 17.89
N GLU A 35 -3.56 -9.15 18.28
CA GLU A 35 -3.57 -8.02 17.36
C GLU A 35 -2.28 -7.94 16.54
N SER A 36 -1.13 -8.18 17.19
CA SER A 36 0.16 -8.24 16.49
C SER A 36 0.20 -9.37 15.46
N PHE A 37 -0.36 -10.53 15.78
CA PHE A 37 -0.44 -11.65 14.85
C PHE A 37 -1.35 -11.35 13.66
N ILE A 38 -2.46 -10.65 13.89
CA ILE A 38 -3.37 -10.22 12.82
C ILE A 38 -2.63 -9.30 11.84
N SER A 39 -1.93 -8.29 12.35
CA SER A 39 -1.15 -7.36 11.54
C SER A 39 -0.03 -8.08 10.79
N GLY A 40 0.69 -8.99 11.45
CA GLY A 40 1.76 -9.76 10.83
C GLY A 40 1.25 -10.68 9.72
N ALA A 41 0.12 -11.34 9.94
CA ALA A 41 -0.50 -12.20 8.93
C ALA A 41 -0.96 -11.39 7.72
N ARG A 42 -1.54 -10.20 7.95
CA ARG A 42 -1.95 -9.29 6.87
C ARG A 42 -0.74 -8.87 6.05
N GLU A 43 0.33 -8.41 6.70
CA GLU A 43 1.54 -7.99 6.01
C GLU A 43 2.18 -9.13 5.21
N TYR A 44 2.19 -10.32 5.77
CA TYR A 44 2.69 -11.49 5.06
C TYR A 44 1.86 -11.79 3.80
N ALA A 45 0.54 -11.76 3.91
CA ALA A 45 -0.35 -12.00 2.78
C ALA A 45 -0.19 -10.91 1.70
N GLU A 46 -0.07 -9.64 2.12
CA GLU A 46 0.15 -8.52 1.20
C GLU A 46 1.46 -8.67 0.43
N ASN A 47 2.53 -9.05 1.11
CA ASN A 47 3.84 -9.24 0.49
C ASN A 47 3.88 -10.47 -0.42
N TYR A 48 3.24 -11.56 -0.01
CA TYR A 48 3.18 -12.78 -0.81
C TYR A 48 2.38 -12.60 -2.09
N THR A 49 1.23 -11.93 -2.00
CA THR A 49 0.35 -11.70 -3.16
C THR A 49 0.71 -10.46 -3.95
N ASN A 50 1.62 -9.62 -3.44
CA ASN A 50 1.97 -8.31 -3.99
C ASN A 50 0.73 -7.41 -4.12
N ARG A 51 -0.17 -7.48 -3.14
CA ARG A 51 -1.40 -6.69 -3.08
C ARG A 51 -1.50 -5.98 -1.74
N GLN A 52 -2.30 -4.92 -1.72
CA GLN A 52 -2.63 -4.19 -0.51
C GLN A 52 -4.07 -4.54 -0.09
N LEU A 53 -4.23 -5.10 1.10
CA LEU A 53 -5.53 -5.53 1.59
C LEU A 53 -6.30 -4.42 2.30
N MET A 54 -5.58 -3.53 3.01
CA MET A 54 -6.17 -2.42 3.72
C MET A 54 -5.60 -1.10 3.21
N THR A 55 -6.40 -0.04 3.28
CA THR A 55 -5.99 1.29 2.79
C THR A 55 -4.76 1.79 3.53
N ALA A 56 -3.73 2.12 2.77
CA ALA A 56 -2.49 2.70 3.26
C ALA A 56 -1.94 3.66 2.21
N THR A 57 -1.04 4.54 2.61
CA THR A 57 -0.40 5.49 1.71
C THR A 57 1.08 5.18 1.61
N PHE A 58 1.59 5.16 0.40
CA PHE A 58 3.00 4.85 0.12
C PHE A 58 3.63 5.97 -0.70
N GLU A 59 4.93 6.12 -0.53
CA GLU A 59 5.78 6.97 -1.35
C GLU A 59 6.75 6.08 -2.12
N LEU A 60 6.69 6.17 -3.44
CA LEU A 60 7.55 5.41 -4.34
C LEU A 60 8.58 6.34 -4.98
N THR A 61 9.85 5.99 -4.84
CA THR A 61 10.95 6.71 -5.48
C THR A 61 11.63 5.79 -6.48
N ASN A 62 11.80 6.27 -7.70
CA ASN A 62 12.51 5.55 -8.74
C ASN A 62 13.28 6.55 -9.61
N GLU A 63 14.41 6.12 -10.16
CA GLU A 63 15.25 6.98 -11.01
C GLU A 63 14.55 7.35 -12.30
N ILE A 64 13.82 6.41 -12.89
CA ILE A 64 13.12 6.58 -14.16
C ILE A 64 11.72 6.00 -14.08
N ILE A 65 10.74 6.81 -14.47
CA ILE A 65 9.36 6.36 -14.67
C ILE A 65 9.06 6.44 -16.14
N TYR A 66 8.65 5.33 -16.73
CA TYR A 66 8.32 5.22 -18.14
C TYR A 66 6.83 5.01 -18.35
N CYS A 67 6.40 5.23 -19.59
CA CYS A 67 5.02 4.98 -19.99
C CYS A 67 4.67 3.50 -19.76
N GLY A 68 3.58 3.24 -19.06
CA GLY A 68 3.20 1.87 -18.70
C GLY A 68 3.87 1.33 -17.43
N PHE A 69 4.50 2.21 -16.64
CA PHE A 69 5.12 1.82 -15.37
C PHE A 69 4.08 1.22 -14.43
N ALA A 70 4.33 -0.01 -13.97
CA ALA A 70 3.44 -0.72 -13.05
C ALA A 70 3.67 -0.25 -11.62
N LEU A 71 2.57 0.16 -10.96
CA LEU A 71 2.63 0.55 -9.55
C LEU A 71 2.56 -0.68 -8.65
N PRO A 72 3.34 -0.72 -7.56
CA PRO A 72 3.26 -1.80 -6.59
C PRO A 72 2.04 -1.66 -5.69
N LYS A 73 1.77 -2.67 -4.88
CA LYS A 73 0.72 -2.66 -3.87
C LYS A 73 -0.67 -2.40 -4.46
N ASN A 74 -1.05 -3.20 -5.43
CA ASN A 74 -2.36 -3.14 -6.05
C ASN A 74 -3.47 -3.65 -5.12
N PRO A 75 -4.70 -3.21 -5.27
CA PRO A 75 -5.14 -2.16 -6.19
C PRO A 75 -4.81 -0.76 -5.68
N VAL A 76 -4.35 0.10 -6.57
CA VAL A 76 -4.09 1.50 -6.24
C VAL A 76 -5.39 2.28 -6.32
N GLN A 77 -5.78 2.93 -5.23
CA GLN A 77 -7.02 3.72 -5.18
C GLN A 77 -6.86 5.07 -5.87
N SER A 78 -5.73 5.73 -5.64
CA SER A 78 -5.45 7.04 -6.25
C SER A 78 -3.96 7.34 -6.18
N VAL A 79 -3.54 8.25 -7.04
CA VAL A 79 -2.20 8.85 -7.02
C VAL A 79 -2.39 10.31 -6.62
N THR A 80 -1.86 10.68 -5.46
CA THR A 80 -2.04 12.03 -4.91
C THR A 80 -1.22 13.04 -5.69
N LYS A 81 0.05 12.72 -5.97
CA LYS A 81 0.95 13.60 -6.71
C LYS A 81 2.11 12.81 -7.29
N ILE A 82 2.69 13.37 -8.35
CA ILE A 82 3.94 12.89 -8.92
C ILE A 82 4.91 14.06 -8.90
N GLU A 83 6.10 13.85 -8.34
CA GLU A 83 7.15 14.84 -8.33
C GLU A 83 8.33 14.36 -9.18
N TYR A 84 8.99 15.29 -9.85
CA TYR A 84 10.19 15.01 -10.61
C TYR A 84 11.26 16.08 -10.31
N MET A 85 12.51 15.71 -10.50
CA MET A 85 13.61 16.65 -10.35
C MET A 85 13.92 17.29 -11.72
N ASP A 86 13.91 18.62 -11.76
CA ASP A 86 14.24 19.35 -12.97
C ASP A 86 15.75 19.44 -13.18
N ILE A 87 16.17 20.07 -14.28
CA ILE A 87 17.59 20.20 -14.63
C ILE A 87 18.38 21.05 -13.64
N ASN A 88 17.70 21.84 -12.80
CA ASN A 88 18.31 22.68 -11.77
C ASN A 88 18.42 21.96 -10.41
N GLY A 89 17.95 20.70 -10.32
CA GLY A 89 17.95 19.95 -9.09
C GLY A 89 16.81 20.29 -8.15
N THR A 90 15.78 20.97 -8.64
CA THR A 90 14.59 21.35 -7.86
C THR A 90 13.45 20.37 -8.14
N TYR A 91 12.77 19.92 -7.09
CA TYR A 91 11.59 19.07 -7.25
C TYR A 91 10.39 19.88 -7.73
N GLN A 92 9.75 19.39 -8.78
CA GLN A 92 8.54 19.98 -9.36
C GLN A 92 7.39 18.98 -9.30
N ILE A 93 6.17 19.46 -9.13
CA ILE A 93 4.96 18.64 -9.14
C ILE A 93 4.47 18.52 -10.59
N MET A 94 4.30 17.29 -11.05
CA MET A 94 3.77 17.04 -12.40
C MET A 94 2.29 17.38 -12.45
N SER A 95 1.89 18.10 -13.50
CA SER A 95 0.47 18.44 -13.72
C SER A 95 -0.35 17.16 -13.93
N THR A 96 -1.57 17.13 -13.40
CA THR A 96 -2.51 16.03 -13.62
C THR A 96 -2.90 15.84 -15.08
N ASN A 97 -2.65 16.84 -15.93
CA ASN A 97 -2.87 16.76 -17.37
C ASN A 97 -1.77 16.00 -18.11
N ASP A 98 -0.64 15.78 -17.48
CA ASP A 98 0.54 15.16 -18.09
C ASP A 98 0.65 13.66 -17.85
N TYR A 99 -0.22 13.10 -17.01
CA TYR A 99 -0.24 11.67 -16.75
C TYR A 99 -1.66 11.18 -16.48
N TYR A 100 -1.88 9.87 -16.66
CA TYR A 100 -3.10 9.23 -16.22
C TYR A 100 -2.80 7.83 -15.65
N VAL A 101 -3.70 7.35 -14.81
CA VAL A 101 -3.60 6.04 -14.17
C VAL A 101 -4.64 5.12 -14.80
N TYR A 102 -4.23 3.93 -15.18
CA TYR A 102 -5.12 2.94 -15.79
C TYR A 102 -4.84 1.54 -15.21
N ILE A 103 -5.79 0.65 -15.40
CA ILE A 103 -5.68 -0.73 -14.91
C ILE A 103 -5.63 -1.66 -16.12
N GLU A 104 -4.63 -2.51 -16.17
CA GLU A 104 -4.47 -3.53 -17.19
C GLU A 104 -4.11 -4.85 -16.52
N ASN A 105 -4.91 -5.89 -16.78
CA ASN A 105 -4.73 -7.22 -16.18
C ASN A 105 -4.64 -7.18 -14.65
N GLU A 106 -5.53 -6.43 -14.03
CA GLU A 106 -5.59 -6.23 -12.58
C GLU A 106 -4.38 -5.51 -11.97
N ILE A 107 -3.51 -4.96 -12.80
CA ILE A 107 -2.34 -4.18 -12.37
C ILE A 107 -2.57 -2.71 -12.69
N THR A 108 -2.42 -1.84 -11.70
CA THR A 108 -2.51 -0.39 -11.89
C THR A 108 -1.21 0.11 -12.50
N LYS A 109 -1.33 0.82 -13.61
CA LYS A 109 -0.20 1.36 -14.35
C LYS A 109 -0.30 2.87 -14.51
N LEU A 110 0.85 3.50 -14.67
CA LEU A 110 1.00 4.92 -14.90
C LEU A 110 1.38 5.18 -16.36
N HIS A 111 0.73 6.13 -16.97
CA HIS A 111 1.01 6.47 -18.37
C HIS A 111 1.38 7.95 -18.51
#